data_140f5be28da1df55886e37645d0e49c4
#
_entry.id   140f5be28da1df55886e37645d0e49c4
#
_cell.length_a   1.000
_cell.length_b   1.000
_cell.length_c   1.000
_cell.angle_alpha   90.00
_cell.angle_beta   90.00
_cell.angle_gamma   90.00
#
_symmetry.space_group_name_H-M   'P 1'
#
loop_
_entity.id
_entity.type
_entity.pdbx_description
1 polymer ?
#
loop_
_entity_poly.entity_id
_entity_poly.type
_entity_poly.pdbx_seq_one_letter_code
_entity_poly.pdbx_strand_id
1 'polypeptide(L)'
;IAGLYETITPDDILTQHGATGGNQHVLFSLVRPGDRVVAFSPSYQQFCSTPRALGANVTVLKLRRSNGFLPDLDELRKAAARGLRLICINNPNNPTGSLIPEDMMKEIVEIARSSGTYILCDEVYAGVSIEGAACPSIADLYEKGIATGSMSKAFSLAGLRLGWLATKSQEVLRQFKRVRDYDLVSCGLFDEETAALALRHKEKILERNRAILRENLPILDAWVKEEPRTSYVRPRAGTMALVYYDLDIDSDIFSQRMFKETGAFAVPGTCFEERRALRIGYGHDGEALKEGLSVVSSFMRKLEEEGIPVIKE
;
A
#
# COMPACT_ATOMS: atom_id res chain seq x y z
N ILE A 1 15.51 -4.99 12.97
CA ILE A 1 14.61 -4.02 12.29
C ILE A 1 15.34 -2.69 12.09
N ALA A 2 16.00 -2.11 13.13
CA ALA A 2 16.68 -0.82 13.02
C ALA A 2 17.63 -0.72 11.81
N GLY A 3 18.34 -1.78 11.47
CA GLY A 3 19.22 -1.85 10.28
C GLY A 3 18.48 -1.79 8.92
N LEU A 4 17.18 -1.54 8.87
CA LEU A 4 16.43 -1.21 7.66
C LEU A 4 16.37 0.29 7.39
N TYR A 5 16.75 1.10 8.36
CA TYR A 5 16.68 2.57 8.38
C TYR A 5 18.08 3.17 8.49
N GLU A 6 18.22 4.42 8.10
CA GLU A 6 19.51 5.13 8.18
C GLU A 6 19.77 5.70 9.57
N THR A 7 18.74 6.21 10.24
CA THR A 7 18.90 7.01 11.47
C THR A 7 18.07 6.48 12.65
N ILE A 8 17.29 5.42 12.47
CA ILE A 8 16.44 4.81 13.50
C ILE A 8 17.27 3.83 14.33
N THR A 9 17.11 3.90 15.64
CA THR A 9 17.71 3.02 16.64
C THR A 9 16.72 1.97 17.13
N PRO A 10 17.15 0.91 17.83
CA PRO A 10 16.23 -0.04 18.45
C PRO A 10 15.20 0.60 19.40
N ASP A 11 15.55 1.70 20.06
CA ASP A 11 14.67 2.42 20.99
C ASP A 11 13.54 3.18 20.27
N ASP A 12 13.66 3.39 18.95
CA ASP A 12 12.69 4.08 18.11
C ASP A 12 11.66 3.11 17.48
N ILE A 13 11.75 1.81 17.82
CA ILE A 13 10.94 0.76 17.20
C ILE A 13 9.99 0.12 18.20
N LEU A 14 8.80 -0.22 17.73
CA LEU A 14 7.83 -1.00 18.47
C LEU A 14 7.27 -2.12 17.58
N THR A 15 7.49 -3.38 17.97
CA THR A 15 6.96 -4.56 17.26
C THR A 15 5.44 -4.64 17.37
N GLN A 16 4.79 -5.17 16.33
CA GLN A 16 3.34 -5.16 16.15
C GLN A 16 2.84 -6.44 15.45
N HIS A 17 1.55 -6.75 15.56
CA HIS A 17 0.92 -7.79 14.74
C HIS A 17 0.71 -7.31 13.29
N GLY A 18 1.76 -7.38 12.48
CA GLY A 18 1.81 -6.85 11.14
C GLY A 18 1.71 -5.32 11.10
N ALA A 19 1.88 -4.73 9.92
CA ALA A 19 1.74 -3.28 9.74
C ALA A 19 0.31 -2.79 10.04
N THR A 20 -0.71 -3.62 9.77
CA THR A 20 -2.11 -3.28 10.06
C THR A 20 -2.31 -2.98 11.54
N GLY A 21 -1.72 -3.77 12.45
CA GLY A 21 -1.71 -3.49 13.89
C GLY A 21 -0.95 -2.20 14.22
N GLY A 22 0.21 -1.98 13.59
CA GLY A 22 0.97 -0.75 13.72
C GLY A 22 0.17 0.49 13.31
N ASN A 23 -0.44 0.46 12.12
CA ASN A 23 -1.31 1.53 11.64
C ASN A 23 -2.47 1.80 12.61
N GLN A 24 -3.11 0.75 13.13
CA GLN A 24 -4.19 0.87 14.10
C GLN A 24 -3.74 1.55 15.38
N HIS A 25 -2.60 1.17 15.95
CA HIS A 25 -2.06 1.79 17.16
C HIS A 25 -1.72 3.27 16.94
N VAL A 26 -1.16 3.64 15.79
CA VAL A 26 -0.93 5.04 15.42
C VAL A 26 -2.24 5.81 15.37
N LEU A 27 -3.23 5.29 14.65
CA LEU A 27 -4.52 5.94 14.48
C LEU A 27 -5.26 6.10 15.81
N PHE A 28 -5.32 5.07 16.64
CA PHE A 28 -5.95 5.14 17.97
C PHE A 28 -5.24 6.06 18.94
N SER A 29 -3.92 6.21 18.81
CA SER A 29 -3.13 7.08 19.67
C SER A 29 -3.21 8.55 19.29
N LEU A 30 -3.22 8.86 17.99
CA LEU A 30 -3.08 10.22 17.47
C LEU A 30 -4.39 10.88 17.06
N VAL A 31 -5.40 10.09 16.65
CA VAL A 31 -6.64 10.62 16.08
C VAL A 31 -7.73 10.71 17.15
N ARG A 32 -8.42 11.85 17.19
CA ARG A 32 -9.57 12.12 18.07
C ARG A 32 -10.77 12.55 17.23
N PRO A 33 -12.01 12.44 17.76
CA PRO A 33 -13.19 12.98 17.09
C PRO A 33 -12.99 14.45 16.74
N GLY A 34 -13.31 14.82 15.50
CA GLY A 34 -13.15 16.17 14.97
C GLY A 34 -11.78 16.49 14.38
N ASP A 35 -10.75 15.68 14.63
CA ASP A 35 -9.42 15.87 14.00
C ASP A 35 -9.53 15.80 12.47
N ARG A 36 -8.69 16.58 11.79
CA ARG A 36 -8.58 16.51 10.33
C ARG A 36 -7.47 15.58 9.92
N VAL A 37 -7.81 14.64 9.07
CA VAL A 37 -6.88 13.63 8.52
C VAL A 37 -6.94 13.68 7.00
N VAL A 38 -5.78 13.62 6.36
CA VAL A 38 -5.67 13.41 4.91
C VAL A 38 -5.33 11.96 4.65
N ALA A 39 -6.03 11.35 3.72
CA ALA A 39 -5.71 10.06 3.13
C ALA A 39 -5.81 10.16 1.60
N PHE A 40 -5.33 9.14 0.89
CA PHE A 40 -5.33 9.09 -0.57
C PHE A 40 -6.17 7.93 -1.07
N SER A 41 -6.75 8.07 -2.28
CA SER A 41 -7.50 7.01 -2.99
C SER A 41 -7.13 7.05 -4.49
N PRO A 42 -6.93 5.87 -5.13
CA PRO A 42 -6.97 4.51 -4.59
C PRO A 42 -5.76 4.20 -3.68
N SER A 43 -6.02 3.66 -2.51
CA SER A 43 -4.99 3.25 -1.55
C SER A 43 -5.55 2.21 -0.55
N TYR A 44 -4.74 1.84 0.45
CA TYR A 44 -5.17 0.90 1.47
C TYR A 44 -6.26 1.52 2.36
N GLN A 45 -7.44 0.88 2.40
CA GLN A 45 -8.67 1.45 2.98
C GLN A 45 -8.59 1.79 4.46
N GLN A 46 -7.71 1.14 5.23
CA GLN A 46 -7.53 1.40 6.66
C GLN A 46 -7.27 2.89 6.93
N PHE A 47 -6.59 3.59 6.02
CA PHE A 47 -6.25 5.00 6.16
C PHE A 47 -7.45 5.96 6.04
N CYS A 48 -8.54 5.50 5.43
CA CYS A 48 -9.80 6.24 5.37
C CYS A 48 -10.80 5.75 6.43
N SER A 49 -10.95 4.42 6.53
CA SER A 49 -12.01 3.80 7.31
C SER A 49 -11.79 3.95 8.81
N THR A 50 -10.58 3.69 9.31
CA THR A 50 -10.30 3.76 10.74
C THR A 50 -10.39 5.18 11.29
N PRO A 51 -9.79 6.22 10.67
CA PRO A 51 -10.00 7.59 11.16
C PRO A 51 -11.46 8.04 11.14
N ARG A 52 -12.24 7.65 10.11
CA ARG A 52 -13.68 7.93 10.07
C ARG A 52 -14.42 7.26 11.22
N ALA A 53 -14.11 6.00 11.52
CA ALA A 53 -14.68 5.27 12.65
C ALA A 53 -14.33 5.89 14.00
N LEU A 54 -13.19 6.58 14.09
CA LEU A 54 -12.77 7.35 15.26
C LEU A 54 -13.40 8.77 15.32
N GLY A 55 -14.27 9.11 14.39
CA GLY A 55 -14.96 10.42 14.34
C GLY A 55 -14.12 11.55 13.74
N ALA A 56 -13.03 11.25 13.04
CA ALA A 56 -12.23 12.26 12.35
C ALA A 56 -12.87 12.76 11.05
N ASN A 57 -12.55 13.99 10.69
CA ASN A 57 -12.87 14.58 9.39
C ASN A 57 -11.81 14.17 8.37
N VAL A 58 -12.08 13.13 7.60
CA VAL A 58 -11.13 12.60 6.60
C VAL A 58 -11.34 13.27 5.26
N THR A 59 -10.32 14.01 4.80
CA THR A 59 -10.22 14.49 3.43
C THR A 59 -9.48 13.45 2.60
N VAL A 60 -10.13 12.92 1.56
CA VAL A 60 -9.52 11.96 0.64
C VAL A 60 -9.07 12.69 -0.61
N LEU A 61 -7.76 12.67 -0.88
CA LEU A 61 -7.16 13.24 -2.08
C LEU A 61 -7.02 12.15 -3.15
N LYS A 62 -7.48 12.45 -4.36
CA LYS A 62 -7.50 11.46 -5.45
C LYS A 62 -6.12 11.32 -6.09
N LEU A 63 -5.61 10.10 -6.12
CA LEU A 63 -4.47 9.73 -6.94
C LEU A 63 -4.97 9.44 -8.36
N ARG A 64 -4.44 10.15 -9.36
CA ARG A 64 -4.95 10.09 -10.74
C ARG A 64 -4.04 9.29 -11.65
N ARG A 65 -4.61 8.54 -12.57
CA ARG A 65 -3.87 7.82 -13.62
C ARG A 65 -2.98 8.75 -14.45
N SER A 66 -3.49 9.94 -14.76
CA SER A 66 -2.81 10.94 -15.59
C SER A 66 -1.48 11.45 -15.02
N ASN A 67 -1.28 11.31 -13.68
CA ASN A 67 -0.01 11.68 -13.03
C ASN A 67 0.70 10.47 -12.39
N GLY A 68 0.42 9.26 -12.86
CA GLY A 68 1.06 8.05 -12.36
C GLY A 68 0.65 7.65 -10.94
N PHE A 69 -0.54 8.05 -10.49
CA PHE A 69 -1.04 7.85 -9.12
C PHE A 69 -0.15 8.48 -8.05
N LEU A 70 0.49 9.60 -8.35
CA LEU A 70 1.23 10.38 -7.37
C LEU A 70 0.33 11.41 -6.69
N PRO A 71 0.62 11.82 -5.45
CA PRO A 71 -0.10 12.90 -4.78
C PRO A 71 -0.04 14.23 -5.55
N ASP A 72 -1.16 14.96 -5.55
CA ASP A 72 -1.18 16.35 -5.98
C ASP A 72 -0.78 17.23 -4.80
N LEU A 73 0.39 17.85 -4.90
CA LEU A 73 0.95 18.65 -3.80
C LEU A 73 0.17 19.94 -3.56
N ASP A 74 -0.49 20.49 -4.56
CA ASP A 74 -1.31 21.71 -4.38
C ASP A 74 -2.61 21.39 -3.64
N GLU A 75 -3.24 20.25 -3.93
CA GLU A 75 -4.38 19.76 -3.16
C GLU A 75 -3.96 19.47 -1.71
N LEU A 76 -2.77 18.88 -1.49
CA LEU A 76 -2.24 18.61 -0.16
C LEU A 76 -1.93 19.91 0.61
N ARG A 77 -1.30 20.91 -0.02
CA ARG A 77 -1.06 22.24 0.58
C ARG A 77 -2.36 22.93 1.01
N LYS A 78 -3.39 22.89 0.16
CA LYS A 78 -4.73 23.44 0.47
C LYS A 78 -5.39 22.73 1.67
N ALA A 79 -5.21 21.42 1.78
CA ALA A 79 -5.71 20.65 2.92
C ALA A 79 -4.93 21.00 4.20
N ALA A 80 -3.59 21.08 4.13
CA ALA A 80 -2.71 21.37 5.24
C ALA A 80 -2.93 22.79 5.81
N ALA A 81 -3.22 23.77 4.96
CA ALA A 81 -3.51 25.16 5.38
C ALA A 81 -4.72 25.26 6.33
N ARG A 82 -5.57 24.26 6.38
CA ARG A 82 -6.72 24.20 7.30
C ARG A 82 -6.39 23.59 8.66
N GLY A 83 -5.11 23.22 8.88
CA GLY A 83 -4.63 22.48 10.04
C GLY A 83 -4.97 20.99 9.94
N LEU A 84 -3.96 20.14 9.91
CA LEU A 84 -4.10 18.67 9.88
C LEU A 84 -3.50 18.07 11.15
N ARG A 85 -4.10 16.99 11.61
CA ARG A 85 -3.53 16.13 12.63
C ARG A 85 -2.57 15.11 12.03
N LEU A 86 -2.97 14.49 10.89
CA LEU A 86 -2.28 13.37 10.31
C LEU A 86 -2.44 13.33 8.79
N ILE A 87 -1.38 12.98 8.09
CA ILE A 87 -1.37 12.56 6.69
C ILE A 87 -1.06 11.07 6.66
N CYS A 88 -1.92 10.27 6.02
CA CYS A 88 -1.74 8.83 5.86
C CYS A 88 -1.30 8.51 4.43
N ILE A 89 -0.17 7.85 4.27
CA ILE A 89 0.45 7.48 2.99
C ILE A 89 0.71 5.97 2.98
N ASN A 90 0.56 5.33 1.82
CA ASN A 90 1.09 4.00 1.56
C ASN A 90 2.13 4.11 0.43
N ASN A 91 3.40 3.87 0.72
CA ASN A 91 4.49 4.03 -0.23
C ASN A 91 5.55 2.92 -0.10
N PRO A 92 5.69 2.04 -1.10
CA PRO A 92 4.93 1.93 -2.35
C PRO A 92 3.44 1.65 -2.15
N ASN A 93 2.59 2.14 -3.08
CA ASN A 93 1.14 2.13 -2.91
C ASN A 93 0.47 0.81 -3.33
N ASN A 94 -0.42 0.30 -2.51
CA ASN A 94 -1.40 -0.71 -2.84
C ASN A 94 -2.76 0.01 -3.09
N PRO A 95 -3.39 -0.12 -4.28
CA PRO A 95 -3.24 -1.18 -5.27
C PRO A 95 -2.39 -0.82 -6.51
N THR A 96 -1.89 0.40 -6.64
CA THR A 96 -1.39 0.94 -7.90
C THR A 96 0.05 0.55 -8.24
N GLY A 97 0.84 0.16 -7.24
CA GLY A 97 2.29 -0.05 -7.41
C GLY A 97 3.06 1.24 -7.69
N SER A 98 2.44 2.41 -7.50
CA SER A 98 3.14 3.69 -7.60
C SER A 98 4.14 3.86 -6.46
N LEU A 99 5.21 4.59 -6.72
CA LEU A 99 6.26 4.91 -5.77
C LEU A 99 6.47 6.42 -5.79
N ILE A 100 6.20 7.08 -4.67
CA ILE A 100 6.49 8.51 -4.48
C ILE A 100 8.01 8.68 -4.50
N PRO A 101 8.57 9.50 -5.41
CA PRO A 101 10.00 9.74 -5.46
C PRO A 101 10.47 10.57 -4.26
N GLU A 102 11.76 10.50 -3.96
CA GLU A 102 12.35 11.14 -2.77
C GLU A 102 12.13 12.64 -2.72
N ASP A 103 12.30 13.34 -3.84
CA ASP A 103 12.10 14.79 -3.96
C ASP A 103 10.66 15.18 -3.61
N MET A 104 9.67 14.47 -4.16
CA MET A 104 8.27 14.69 -3.82
C MET A 104 7.97 14.35 -2.35
N MET A 105 8.56 13.28 -1.80
CA MET A 105 8.38 12.95 -0.38
C MET A 105 8.96 14.05 0.52
N LYS A 106 10.09 14.64 0.15
CA LYS A 106 10.65 15.81 0.86
C LYS A 106 9.70 17.01 0.81
N GLU A 107 9.04 17.28 -0.31
CA GLU A 107 8.03 18.33 -0.38
C GLU A 107 6.81 18.04 0.50
N ILE A 108 6.35 16.79 0.55
CA ILE A 108 5.27 16.37 1.46
C ILE A 108 5.69 16.60 2.92
N VAL A 109 6.94 16.30 3.27
CA VAL A 109 7.50 16.57 4.60
C VAL A 109 7.49 18.07 4.92
N GLU A 110 7.89 18.93 3.99
CA GLU A 110 7.88 20.39 4.22
C GLU A 110 6.45 20.92 4.41
N ILE A 111 5.47 20.39 3.64
CA ILE A 111 4.05 20.73 3.84
C ILE A 111 3.60 20.30 5.25
N ALA A 112 3.93 19.08 5.68
CA ALA A 112 3.58 18.60 7.00
C ALA A 112 4.28 19.38 8.11
N ARG A 113 5.57 19.71 7.93
CA ARG A 113 6.37 20.47 8.90
C ARG A 113 5.82 21.88 9.13
N SER A 114 5.42 22.57 8.06
CA SER A 114 4.85 23.91 8.13
C SER A 114 3.56 24.01 8.96
N SER A 115 2.82 22.91 9.05
CA SER A 115 1.56 22.80 9.82
C SER A 115 1.69 21.98 11.10
N GLY A 116 2.88 21.45 11.42
CA GLY A 116 3.13 20.61 12.58
C GLY A 116 2.41 19.25 12.53
N THR A 117 2.04 18.79 11.33
CA THR A 117 1.25 17.58 11.05
C THR A 117 2.11 16.32 11.15
N TYR A 118 1.60 15.23 11.71
CA TYR A 118 2.23 13.92 11.64
C TYR A 118 2.06 13.28 10.25
N ILE A 119 3.02 12.45 9.86
CA ILE A 119 2.90 11.59 8.65
C ILE A 119 2.98 10.14 9.10
N LEU A 120 1.94 9.36 8.81
CA LEU A 120 1.96 7.90 8.87
C LEU A 120 2.21 7.37 7.46
N CYS A 121 3.29 6.65 7.26
CA CYS A 121 3.61 5.99 5.99
C CYS A 121 3.69 4.47 6.18
N ASP A 122 2.80 3.75 5.51
CA ASP A 122 2.90 2.29 5.41
C ASP A 122 3.90 1.93 4.32
N GLU A 123 5.01 1.35 4.73
CA GLU A 123 6.17 1.03 3.91
C GLU A 123 6.35 -0.49 3.71
N VAL A 124 5.28 -1.28 3.81
CA VAL A 124 5.36 -2.76 3.73
C VAL A 124 5.93 -3.30 2.43
N TYR A 125 5.95 -2.49 1.36
CA TYR A 125 6.55 -2.82 0.08
C TYR A 125 7.93 -2.17 -0.13
N ALA A 126 8.50 -1.53 0.89
CA ALA A 126 9.85 -1.00 0.80
C ALA A 126 10.86 -2.12 0.50
N GLY A 127 11.81 -1.84 -0.40
CA GLY A 127 12.81 -2.82 -0.83
C GLY A 127 12.39 -3.76 -1.97
N VAL A 128 11.12 -3.73 -2.42
CA VAL A 128 10.63 -4.48 -3.59
C VAL A 128 10.24 -3.53 -4.73
N SER A 129 11.18 -2.73 -5.18
CA SER A 129 11.08 -1.92 -6.39
C SER A 129 11.55 -2.69 -7.62
N ILE A 130 11.05 -2.30 -8.79
CA ILE A 130 11.27 -3.03 -10.05
C ILE A 130 12.58 -2.56 -10.71
N GLU A 131 12.86 -1.26 -10.71
CA GLU A 131 13.97 -0.63 -11.43
C GLU A 131 15.01 0.00 -10.48
N GLY A 132 15.13 -0.54 -9.25
CA GLY A 132 16.07 -0.01 -8.27
C GLY A 132 15.64 1.34 -7.66
N ALA A 133 14.46 1.85 -8.03
CA ALA A 133 13.91 3.05 -7.43
C ALA A 133 13.64 2.82 -5.93
N ALA A 134 14.02 3.77 -5.12
CA ALA A 134 13.80 3.75 -3.68
C ALA A 134 13.29 5.12 -3.23
N CYS A 135 12.59 5.14 -2.12
CA CYS A 135 12.29 6.34 -1.37
C CYS A 135 12.80 6.11 0.05
N PRO A 136 13.55 7.04 0.64
CA PRO A 136 13.94 6.96 2.04
C PRO A 136 12.69 6.84 2.94
N SER A 137 12.84 6.16 4.08
CA SER A 137 11.74 6.03 5.04
C SER A 137 11.32 7.38 5.58
N ILE A 138 10.01 7.55 5.77
CA ILE A 138 9.48 8.77 6.41
C ILE A 138 10.03 8.94 7.84
N ALA A 139 10.39 7.85 8.52
CA ALA A 139 11.00 7.90 9.85
C ALA A 139 12.43 8.47 9.82
N ASP A 140 13.14 8.35 8.71
CA ASP A 140 14.45 8.97 8.51
C ASP A 140 14.35 10.44 8.08
N LEU A 141 13.32 10.78 7.30
CA LEU A 141 13.15 12.10 6.69
C LEU A 141 12.50 13.16 7.60
N TYR A 142 11.68 12.74 8.57
CA TYR A 142 10.83 13.65 9.31
C TYR A 142 10.74 13.31 10.80
N GLU A 143 10.92 14.30 11.67
CA GLU A 143 10.87 14.15 13.14
C GLU A 143 9.47 13.73 13.67
N LYS A 144 8.39 14.02 12.91
CA LYS A 144 7.02 13.54 13.17
C LYS A 144 6.59 12.48 12.15
N GLY A 145 7.54 11.87 11.45
CA GLY A 145 7.35 10.73 10.59
C GLY A 145 7.17 9.44 11.39
N ILE A 146 6.21 8.64 10.99
CA ILE A 146 5.93 7.33 11.57
C ILE A 146 5.86 6.34 10.41
N ALA A 147 6.83 5.46 10.33
CA ALA A 147 6.85 4.38 9.34
C ALA A 147 6.25 3.12 9.94
N THR A 148 5.48 2.38 9.15
CA THR A 148 5.08 1.01 9.49
C THR A 148 5.61 0.05 8.45
N GLY A 149 6.10 -1.09 8.92
CA GLY A 149 6.62 -2.16 8.10
C GLY A 149 6.17 -3.53 8.60
N SER A 150 6.38 -4.57 7.80
CA SER A 150 6.07 -5.93 8.22
C SER A 150 6.89 -6.98 7.47
N MET A 151 6.93 -8.17 8.04
CA MET A 151 7.50 -9.36 7.40
C MET A 151 6.59 -9.91 6.27
N SER A 152 5.37 -9.41 6.16
CA SER A 152 4.30 -10.02 5.34
C SER A 152 4.49 -9.86 3.83
N LYS A 153 5.06 -8.76 3.36
CA LYS A 153 5.09 -8.38 1.93
C LYS A 153 6.50 -8.47 1.35
N ALA A 154 7.34 -7.47 1.60
CA ALA A 154 8.70 -7.44 1.07
C ALA A 154 9.53 -8.66 1.48
N PHE A 155 9.26 -9.27 2.64
CA PHE A 155 9.97 -10.44 3.15
C PHE A 155 9.24 -11.78 2.95
N SER A 156 8.05 -11.81 2.33
CA SER A 156 7.27 -13.02 2.00
C SER A 156 6.91 -13.92 3.20
N LEU A 157 6.84 -13.37 4.41
CA LEU A 157 6.52 -14.08 5.65
C LEU A 157 5.17 -13.64 6.22
N ALA A 158 4.12 -13.66 5.39
CA ALA A 158 2.80 -13.17 5.77
C ALA A 158 2.17 -13.94 6.96
N GLY A 159 2.46 -15.24 7.07
CA GLY A 159 1.97 -16.09 8.16
C GLY A 159 2.60 -15.81 9.51
N LEU A 160 3.76 -15.15 9.55
CA LEU A 160 4.46 -14.80 10.79
C LEU A 160 3.74 -13.75 11.64
N ARG A 161 2.85 -12.99 11.07
CA ARG A 161 2.08 -11.92 11.70
C ARG A 161 2.92 -10.85 12.41
N LEU A 162 4.19 -10.69 12.07
CA LEU A 162 5.07 -9.68 12.64
C LEU A 162 5.20 -8.44 11.74
N GLY A 163 5.07 -7.29 12.36
CA GLY A 163 5.36 -5.97 11.79
C GLY A 163 5.96 -5.07 12.86
N TRP A 164 6.10 -3.82 12.55
CA TRP A 164 6.63 -2.79 13.44
C TRP A 164 6.16 -1.40 13.05
N LEU A 165 6.30 -0.49 13.97
CA LEU A 165 6.33 0.94 13.70
C LEU A 165 7.69 1.50 14.12
N ALA A 166 8.15 2.54 13.41
CA ALA A 166 9.40 3.25 13.67
C ALA A 166 9.17 4.76 13.65
N THR A 167 9.67 5.47 14.65
CA THR A 167 9.58 6.93 14.74
C THR A 167 10.62 7.49 15.72
N LYS A 168 11.22 8.63 15.40
CA LYS A 168 12.12 9.36 16.29
C LYS A 168 11.41 10.06 17.46
N SER A 169 10.10 10.25 17.36
CA SER A 169 9.31 10.92 18.39
C SER A 169 9.08 10.02 19.60
N GLN A 170 9.94 10.13 20.60
CA GLN A 170 9.82 9.38 21.85
C GLN A 170 8.53 9.69 22.62
N GLU A 171 7.99 10.90 22.48
CA GLU A 171 6.71 11.27 23.05
C GLU A 171 5.57 10.38 22.47
N VAL A 172 5.52 10.31 21.14
CA VAL A 172 4.49 9.54 20.43
C VAL A 172 4.70 8.05 20.63
N LEU A 173 5.95 7.59 20.64
CA LEU A 173 6.27 6.17 20.88
C LEU A 173 5.78 5.71 22.26
N ARG A 174 5.88 6.56 23.30
CA ARG A 174 5.30 6.25 24.62
C ARG A 174 3.78 6.12 24.58
N GLN A 175 3.10 6.91 23.75
CA GLN A 175 1.64 6.78 23.57
C GLN A 175 1.30 5.45 22.87
N PHE A 176 2.06 5.06 21.84
CA PHE A 176 1.87 3.78 21.14
C PHE A 176 2.10 2.59 22.07
N LYS A 177 3.12 2.62 22.91
CA LYS A 177 3.37 1.59 23.93
C LYS A 177 2.18 1.42 24.87
N ARG A 178 1.58 2.51 25.35
CA ARG A 178 0.38 2.46 26.21
C ARG A 178 -0.82 1.81 25.53
N VAL A 179 -1.07 2.11 24.25
CA VAL A 179 -2.16 1.47 23.51
C VAL A 179 -1.86 -0.01 23.29
N ARG A 180 -0.61 -0.34 22.92
CA ARG A 180 -0.16 -1.71 22.72
C ARG A 180 -0.32 -2.57 23.97
N ASP A 181 -0.02 -2.04 25.15
CA ASP A 181 -0.09 -2.77 26.41
C ASP A 181 -1.51 -3.29 26.73
N TYR A 182 -2.56 -2.65 26.19
CA TYR A 182 -3.95 -3.05 26.39
C TYR A 182 -4.58 -3.78 25.19
N ASP A 183 -3.91 -3.80 24.04
CA ASP A 183 -4.42 -4.46 22.83
C ASP A 183 -3.61 -5.72 22.51
N LEU A 184 -2.31 -5.58 22.32
CA LEU A 184 -1.44 -6.65 21.87
C LEU A 184 -0.61 -7.28 23.00
N VAL A 185 -0.25 -6.50 24.01
CA VAL A 185 0.73 -6.82 25.07
C VAL A 185 2.14 -7.01 24.49
N SER A 186 2.38 -8.10 23.75
CA SER A 186 3.65 -8.41 23.08
C SER A 186 3.40 -9.26 21.84
N CYS A 187 4.34 -9.25 20.90
CA CYS A 187 4.40 -10.25 19.84
C CYS A 187 4.88 -11.58 20.38
N GLY A 188 4.63 -12.66 19.63
CA GLY A 188 5.13 -13.99 19.99
C GLY A 188 6.66 -14.07 19.90
N LEU A 189 7.30 -14.67 20.88
CA LEU A 189 8.76 -14.83 20.90
C LEU A 189 9.29 -15.56 19.65
N PHE A 190 8.61 -16.63 19.21
CA PHE A 190 9.00 -17.36 18.01
C PHE A 190 8.86 -16.52 16.73
N ASP A 191 7.88 -15.64 16.67
CA ASP A 191 7.66 -14.74 15.55
C ASP A 191 8.77 -13.69 15.48
N GLU A 192 9.16 -13.12 16.64
CA GLU A 192 10.23 -12.14 16.74
C GLU A 192 11.59 -12.76 16.40
N GLU A 193 11.92 -13.94 16.91
CA GLU A 193 13.17 -14.66 16.59
C GLU A 193 13.25 -15.08 15.12
N THR A 194 12.13 -15.57 14.55
CA THR A 194 12.05 -15.92 13.14
C THR A 194 12.24 -14.69 12.25
N ALA A 195 11.61 -13.58 12.62
CA ALA A 195 11.80 -12.31 11.91
C ALA A 195 13.25 -11.80 12.01
N ALA A 196 13.87 -11.90 13.19
CA ALA A 196 15.27 -11.52 13.39
C ALA A 196 16.19 -12.35 12.52
N LEU A 197 15.96 -13.67 12.43
CA LEU A 197 16.71 -14.56 11.54
C LEU A 197 16.53 -14.18 10.06
N ALA A 198 15.29 -13.94 9.62
CA ALA A 198 15.00 -13.54 8.24
C ALA A 198 15.67 -12.19 7.90
N LEU A 199 15.63 -11.22 8.80
CA LEU A 199 16.24 -9.90 8.61
C LEU A 199 17.77 -9.94 8.55
N ARG A 200 18.44 -10.89 9.22
CA ARG A 200 19.88 -11.13 9.02
C ARG A 200 20.20 -11.58 7.59
N HIS A 201 19.24 -12.17 6.89
CA HIS A 201 19.34 -12.62 5.51
C HIS A 201 18.50 -11.79 4.53
N LYS A 202 18.16 -10.55 4.90
CA LYS A 202 17.24 -9.69 4.17
C LYS A 202 17.59 -9.53 2.69
N GLU A 203 18.87 -9.35 2.36
CA GLU A 203 19.28 -9.14 0.97
C GLU A 203 18.97 -10.36 0.08
N LYS A 204 19.18 -11.56 0.59
CA LYS A 204 18.84 -12.78 -0.15
C LYS A 204 17.34 -12.92 -0.38
N ILE A 205 16.53 -12.58 0.62
CA ILE A 205 15.04 -12.63 0.53
C ILE A 205 14.55 -11.57 -0.45
N LEU A 206 15.01 -10.32 -0.30
CA LEU A 206 14.61 -9.21 -1.15
C LEU A 206 15.02 -9.44 -2.60
N GLU A 207 16.23 -9.96 -2.84
CA GLU A 207 16.71 -10.22 -4.21
C GLU A 207 15.89 -11.33 -4.88
N ARG A 208 15.57 -12.42 -4.16
CA ARG A 208 14.64 -13.44 -4.66
C ARG A 208 13.29 -12.81 -5.07
N ASN A 209 12.74 -11.95 -4.23
CA ASN A 209 11.44 -11.33 -4.49
C ASN A 209 11.51 -10.35 -5.66
N ARG A 210 12.59 -9.55 -5.76
CA ARG A 210 12.83 -8.68 -6.93
C ARG A 210 12.99 -9.47 -8.21
N ALA A 211 13.66 -10.64 -8.17
CA ALA A 211 13.79 -11.51 -9.34
C ALA A 211 12.42 -11.96 -9.86
N ILE A 212 11.53 -12.43 -8.97
CA ILE A 212 10.15 -12.80 -9.32
C ILE A 212 9.42 -11.63 -9.98
N LEU A 213 9.55 -10.42 -9.43
CA LEU A 213 8.90 -9.25 -10.00
C LEU A 213 9.43 -8.88 -11.38
N ARG A 214 10.77 -8.97 -11.57
CA ARG A 214 11.41 -8.72 -12.89
C ARG A 214 11.01 -9.75 -13.95
N GLU A 215 10.76 -10.98 -13.56
CA GLU A 215 10.28 -12.04 -14.46
C GLU A 215 8.80 -11.88 -14.80
N ASN A 216 7.97 -11.53 -13.81
CA ASN A 216 6.52 -11.55 -13.97
C ASN A 216 5.93 -10.25 -14.51
N LEU A 217 6.54 -9.09 -14.22
CA LEU A 217 6.00 -7.83 -14.74
C LEU A 217 5.97 -7.77 -16.28
N PRO A 218 6.99 -8.26 -17.03
CA PRO A 218 6.89 -8.36 -18.48
C PRO A 218 5.72 -9.22 -18.99
N ILE A 219 5.31 -10.24 -18.23
CA ILE A 219 4.13 -11.06 -18.57
C ILE A 219 2.87 -10.19 -18.49
N LEU A 220 2.74 -9.41 -17.41
CA LEU A 220 1.61 -8.48 -17.25
C LEU A 220 1.65 -7.36 -18.30
N ASP A 221 2.84 -6.79 -18.58
CA ASP A 221 3.04 -5.76 -19.62
C ASP A 221 2.57 -6.25 -21.00
N ALA A 222 2.99 -7.47 -21.39
CA ALA A 222 2.61 -8.08 -22.65
C ALA A 222 1.10 -8.31 -22.73
N TRP A 223 0.51 -8.88 -21.68
CA TRP A 223 -0.92 -9.11 -21.63
C TRP A 223 -1.74 -7.83 -21.74
N VAL A 224 -1.41 -6.77 -21.00
CA VAL A 224 -2.13 -5.48 -21.09
C VAL A 224 -1.99 -4.86 -22.49
N LYS A 225 -0.84 -5.05 -23.15
CA LYS A 225 -0.62 -4.57 -24.50
C LYS A 225 -1.43 -5.32 -25.55
N GLU A 226 -1.60 -6.63 -25.36
CA GLU A 226 -2.30 -7.53 -26.29
C GLU A 226 -3.81 -7.55 -26.07
N GLU A 227 -4.28 -7.31 -24.84
CA GLU A 227 -5.70 -7.30 -24.50
C GLU A 227 -6.31 -5.92 -24.75
N PRO A 228 -7.11 -5.75 -25.83
CA PRO A 228 -7.58 -4.42 -26.25
C PRO A 228 -8.55 -3.76 -25.26
N ARG A 229 -9.07 -4.53 -24.30
CA ARG A 229 -10.03 -4.08 -23.29
C ARG A 229 -9.34 -3.55 -22.05
N THR A 230 -8.01 -3.58 -21.96
CA THR A 230 -7.30 -3.25 -20.73
C THR A 230 -6.34 -2.09 -20.89
N SER A 231 -6.13 -1.42 -19.77
CA SER A 231 -5.10 -0.37 -19.65
C SER A 231 -4.62 -0.27 -18.21
N TYR A 232 -3.40 0.18 -18.01
CA TYR A 232 -2.90 0.42 -16.65
C TYR A 232 -1.79 1.48 -16.65
N VAL A 233 -1.46 1.96 -15.45
CA VAL A 233 -0.19 2.66 -15.20
C VAL A 233 0.79 1.59 -14.73
N ARG A 234 1.91 1.43 -15.45
CA ARG A 234 2.92 0.44 -15.12
C ARG A 234 3.45 0.67 -13.70
N PRO A 235 3.39 -0.34 -12.81
CA PRO A 235 3.86 -0.20 -11.44
C PRO A 235 5.37 0.02 -11.38
N ARG A 236 5.83 0.76 -10.38
CA ARG A 236 7.25 1.01 -10.11
C ARG A 236 7.78 0.16 -8.95
N ALA A 237 6.88 -0.33 -8.10
CA ALA A 237 7.22 -1.14 -6.94
C ALA A 237 6.02 -1.96 -6.45
N GLY A 238 6.25 -2.83 -5.48
CA GLY A 238 5.21 -3.71 -4.92
C GLY A 238 4.97 -4.93 -5.77
N THR A 239 3.96 -5.71 -5.40
CA THR A 239 3.67 -7.03 -5.97
C THR A 239 2.34 -7.07 -6.73
N MET A 240 1.75 -5.91 -7.02
CA MET A 240 0.44 -5.78 -7.65
C MET A 240 0.37 -4.54 -8.54
N ALA A 241 -0.60 -4.57 -9.46
CA ALA A 241 -0.99 -3.47 -10.32
C ALA A 241 -2.51 -3.32 -10.35
N LEU A 242 -2.98 -2.10 -10.58
CA LEU A 242 -4.39 -1.82 -10.84
C LEU A 242 -4.61 -1.73 -12.34
N VAL A 243 -5.31 -2.72 -12.89
CA VAL A 243 -5.61 -2.83 -14.33
C VAL A 243 -7.05 -2.43 -14.56
N TYR A 244 -7.27 -1.46 -15.41
CA TYR A 244 -8.59 -0.97 -15.82
C TYR A 244 -9.09 -1.75 -17.03
N TYR A 245 -10.40 -1.89 -17.14
CA TYR A 245 -11.07 -2.46 -18.30
C TYR A 245 -12.22 -1.55 -18.77
N ASP A 246 -12.61 -1.69 -20.04
CA ASP A 246 -13.57 -0.81 -20.71
C ASP A 246 -14.98 -1.41 -20.86
N LEU A 247 -15.30 -2.51 -20.18
CA LEU A 247 -16.65 -3.06 -20.12
C LEU A 247 -17.49 -2.33 -19.07
N ASP A 248 -18.79 -2.08 -19.38
CA ASP A 248 -19.72 -1.39 -18.46
C ASP A 248 -20.30 -2.34 -17.41
N ILE A 249 -19.43 -2.83 -16.57
CA ILE A 249 -19.76 -3.69 -15.45
C ILE A 249 -18.90 -3.31 -14.25
N ASP A 250 -19.50 -3.26 -13.04
CA ASP A 250 -18.75 -2.99 -11.83
C ASP A 250 -17.80 -4.15 -11.48
N SER A 251 -16.62 -3.81 -10.98
CA SER A 251 -15.55 -4.80 -10.75
C SER A 251 -15.88 -5.82 -9.66
N ASP A 252 -16.74 -5.51 -8.70
CA ASP A 252 -17.24 -6.49 -7.74
C ASP A 252 -18.14 -7.53 -8.40
N ILE A 253 -19.04 -7.12 -9.30
CA ILE A 253 -19.89 -8.02 -10.08
C ILE A 253 -19.02 -8.85 -11.03
N PHE A 254 -18.06 -8.20 -11.72
CA PHE A 254 -17.09 -8.88 -12.58
C PHE A 254 -16.35 -9.98 -11.82
N SER A 255 -15.73 -9.65 -10.69
CA SER A 255 -14.90 -10.58 -9.90
C SER A 255 -15.72 -11.72 -9.31
N GLN A 256 -16.92 -11.43 -8.80
CA GLN A 256 -17.83 -12.48 -8.26
C GLN A 256 -18.30 -13.44 -9.32
N ARG A 257 -18.70 -12.94 -10.50
CA ARG A 257 -19.10 -13.78 -11.62
C ARG A 257 -17.94 -14.61 -12.14
N MET A 258 -16.78 -13.99 -12.37
CA MET A 258 -15.58 -14.69 -12.82
C MET A 258 -15.21 -15.83 -11.87
N PHE A 259 -15.18 -15.57 -10.57
CA PHE A 259 -14.89 -16.60 -9.58
C PHE A 259 -15.91 -17.75 -9.60
N LYS A 260 -17.20 -17.42 -9.66
CA LYS A 260 -18.27 -18.44 -9.68
C LYS A 260 -18.24 -19.32 -10.93
N GLU A 261 -17.89 -18.74 -12.07
CA GLU A 261 -17.96 -19.41 -13.36
C GLU A 261 -16.64 -20.11 -13.75
N THR A 262 -15.50 -19.65 -13.25
CA THR A 262 -14.18 -20.14 -13.68
C THR A 262 -13.28 -20.61 -12.52
N GLY A 263 -13.60 -20.26 -11.29
CA GLY A 263 -12.73 -20.47 -10.12
C GLY A 263 -11.60 -19.45 -9.98
N ALA A 264 -11.36 -18.58 -10.98
CA ALA A 264 -10.35 -17.54 -10.91
C ALA A 264 -10.88 -16.30 -10.17
N PHE A 265 -10.01 -15.67 -9.39
CA PHE A 265 -10.35 -14.48 -8.61
C PHE A 265 -9.32 -13.36 -8.77
N ALA A 266 -9.79 -12.15 -9.03
CA ALA A 266 -9.02 -10.92 -8.93
C ALA A 266 -9.71 -9.97 -7.95
N VAL A 267 -8.94 -9.21 -7.16
CA VAL A 267 -9.54 -8.27 -6.22
C VAL A 267 -10.19 -7.12 -6.98
N PRO A 268 -11.49 -6.86 -6.75
CA PRO A 268 -12.19 -5.81 -7.48
C PRO A 268 -11.67 -4.42 -7.10
N GLY A 269 -11.62 -3.54 -8.10
CA GLY A 269 -11.21 -2.16 -7.94
C GLY A 269 -12.16 -1.34 -7.07
N THR A 270 -13.44 -1.71 -6.98
CA THR A 270 -14.42 -1.12 -6.07
C THR A 270 -13.96 -1.14 -4.61
N CYS A 271 -13.13 -2.10 -4.20
CA CYS A 271 -12.45 -2.09 -2.90
C CYS A 271 -11.52 -0.88 -2.71
N PHE A 272 -11.18 -0.18 -3.78
CA PHE A 272 -10.28 0.99 -3.81
C PHE A 272 -10.95 2.22 -4.43
N GLU A 273 -12.29 2.23 -4.50
CA GLU A 273 -13.10 3.28 -5.13
C GLU A 273 -12.88 3.42 -6.65
N GLU A 274 -12.38 2.35 -7.30
CA GLU A 274 -12.17 2.27 -8.75
C GLU A 274 -13.15 1.26 -9.37
N ARG A 275 -14.19 1.78 -10.01
CA ARG A 275 -15.36 1.00 -10.43
C ARG A 275 -15.06 -0.08 -11.46
N ARG A 276 -14.19 0.23 -12.45
CA ARG A 276 -13.86 -0.63 -13.60
C ARG A 276 -12.38 -0.98 -13.60
N ALA A 277 -11.93 -1.62 -12.53
CA ALA A 277 -10.55 -2.05 -12.39
C ALA A 277 -10.45 -3.36 -11.62
N LEU A 278 -9.38 -4.09 -11.86
CA LEU A 278 -8.98 -5.29 -11.12
C LEU A 278 -7.58 -5.08 -10.56
N ARG A 279 -7.37 -5.44 -9.29
CA ARG A 279 -6.01 -5.54 -8.76
C ARG A 279 -5.43 -6.90 -9.11
N ILE A 280 -4.44 -6.91 -9.97
CA ILE A 280 -3.71 -8.10 -10.39
C ILE A 280 -2.43 -8.22 -9.55
N GLY A 281 -2.25 -9.36 -8.89
CA GLY A 281 -1.00 -9.70 -8.20
C GLY A 281 -0.03 -10.38 -9.17
N TYR A 282 1.23 -9.93 -9.21
CA TYR A 282 2.27 -10.53 -10.05
C TYR A 282 3.53 -10.94 -9.25
N GLY A 283 3.44 -10.93 -7.92
CA GLY A 283 4.55 -11.29 -7.03
C GLY A 283 4.61 -12.77 -6.63
N HIS A 284 4.14 -13.69 -7.47
CA HIS A 284 4.09 -15.13 -7.20
C HIS A 284 4.48 -15.95 -8.45
N ASP A 285 4.00 -17.15 -8.60
CA ASP A 285 4.31 -18.03 -9.73
C ASP A 285 3.90 -17.43 -11.08
N GLY A 286 4.82 -17.42 -12.05
CA GLY A 286 4.62 -16.79 -13.36
C GLY A 286 3.66 -17.58 -14.28
N GLU A 287 3.61 -18.91 -14.18
CA GLU A 287 2.69 -19.73 -14.96
C GLU A 287 1.26 -19.55 -14.46
N ALA A 288 1.06 -19.52 -13.14
CA ALA A 288 -0.25 -19.20 -12.55
C ALA A 288 -0.71 -17.78 -12.93
N LEU A 289 0.22 -16.82 -13.05
CA LEU A 289 -0.10 -15.49 -13.55
C LEU A 289 -0.60 -15.53 -14.99
N LYS A 290 0.11 -16.20 -15.90
CA LYS A 290 -0.29 -16.34 -17.32
C LYS A 290 -1.67 -17.00 -17.44
N GLU A 291 -1.90 -18.09 -16.72
CA GLU A 291 -3.18 -18.79 -16.69
C GLU A 291 -4.31 -17.88 -16.21
N GLY A 292 -4.11 -17.20 -15.08
CA GLY A 292 -5.10 -16.27 -14.54
C GLY A 292 -5.43 -15.11 -15.49
N LEU A 293 -4.43 -14.53 -16.16
CA LEU A 293 -4.63 -13.47 -17.16
C LEU A 293 -5.41 -13.99 -18.39
N SER A 294 -5.14 -15.21 -18.84
CA SER A 294 -5.89 -15.85 -19.92
C SER A 294 -7.35 -16.05 -19.55
N VAL A 295 -7.63 -16.45 -18.30
CA VAL A 295 -9.01 -16.56 -17.79
C VAL A 295 -9.70 -15.20 -17.78
N VAL A 296 -9.04 -14.15 -17.34
CA VAL A 296 -9.60 -12.78 -17.35
C VAL A 296 -9.97 -12.37 -18.79
N SER A 297 -9.07 -12.57 -19.77
CA SER A 297 -9.36 -12.26 -21.18
C SER A 297 -10.56 -13.06 -21.74
N SER A 298 -10.60 -14.36 -21.45
CA SER A 298 -11.70 -15.21 -21.90
C SER A 298 -13.04 -14.81 -21.28
N PHE A 299 -13.01 -14.40 -20.01
CA PHE A 299 -14.19 -13.94 -19.32
C PHE A 299 -14.66 -12.57 -19.83
N MET A 300 -13.76 -11.64 -20.17
CA MET A 300 -14.12 -10.38 -20.79
C MET A 300 -14.81 -10.59 -22.14
N ARG A 301 -14.28 -11.48 -23.01
CA ARG A 301 -14.93 -11.84 -24.29
C ARG A 301 -16.32 -12.41 -24.07
N LYS A 302 -16.50 -13.29 -23.11
CA LYS A 302 -17.81 -13.85 -22.75
C LYS A 302 -18.80 -12.76 -22.33
N LEU A 303 -18.39 -11.81 -21.51
CA LEU A 303 -19.24 -10.70 -21.08
C LEU A 303 -19.69 -9.83 -22.26
N GLU A 304 -18.79 -9.59 -23.22
CA GLU A 304 -19.09 -8.86 -24.45
C GLU A 304 -20.10 -9.62 -25.32
N GLU A 305 -19.93 -10.92 -25.49
CA GLU A 305 -20.88 -11.81 -26.21
C GLU A 305 -22.26 -11.86 -25.55
N GLU A 306 -22.33 -11.70 -24.23
CA GLU A 306 -23.57 -11.58 -23.46
C GLU A 306 -24.22 -10.19 -23.58
N GLY A 307 -23.58 -9.25 -24.28
CA GLY A 307 -24.09 -7.91 -24.54
C GLY A 307 -23.73 -6.85 -23.50
N ILE A 308 -22.73 -7.09 -22.64
CA ILE A 308 -22.18 -6.04 -21.77
C ILE A 308 -21.50 -4.99 -22.66
N PRO A 309 -21.92 -3.71 -22.60
CA PRO A 309 -21.38 -2.68 -23.49
C PRO A 309 -19.88 -2.40 -23.26
N VAL A 310 -19.20 -2.10 -24.35
CA VAL A 310 -17.85 -1.52 -24.31
C VAL A 310 -17.99 -0.01 -24.22
N ILE A 311 -17.35 0.59 -23.21
CA ILE A 311 -17.31 2.05 -23.03
C ILE A 311 -15.99 2.56 -23.59
N LYS A 312 -16.06 3.30 -24.68
CA LYS A 312 -14.90 4.06 -25.20
C LYS A 312 -14.77 5.35 -24.37
N GLU A 313 -13.61 5.50 -23.70
CA GLU A 313 -13.22 6.76 -23.06
C GLU A 313 -12.85 7.80 -24.10
#